data_2f1d8a1bab534c54df22fb34a8da6d27
#
_entry.id   2f1d8a1bab534c54df22fb34a8da6d27
#
_cell.length_a   1.000
_cell.length_b   1.000
_cell.length_c   1.000
_cell.angle_alpha   90.00
_cell.angle_beta   90.00
_cell.angle_gamma   90.00
#
_symmetry.space_group_name_H-M   'P 1'
#
loop_
_entity.id
_entity.type
_entity.pdbx_description
1 polymer ?
#
loop_
_entity_poly.entity_id
_entity_poly.type
_entity_poly.pdbx_seq_one_letter_code
_entity_poly.pdbx_strand_id
1 'polypeptide(L)'
;AASLMLLPVIKTEFFPTQDNARIGIKIELPVGTRQEISREFALKINKEFMNKYPEIETCNFSSGQADTDNAWASMSDNGTHIMNFNISLSSIAERERGLTEICDLMREDLNKYTEIKTFEVIAGGSNGSMGGQSTVDVEIYGYDFALTDSVARELSARMQKLKGCSQVTVSR
;
A
#
# COMPACT_ATOMS: atom_id res chain seq x y z
N ALA A 1 -29.93 28.17 16.92
CA ALA A 1 -30.26 26.92 17.65
C ALA A 1 -30.30 25.68 16.72
N ALA A 2 -30.82 25.80 15.47
CA ALA A 2 -30.92 24.68 14.54
C ALA A 2 -29.53 24.14 14.07
N SER A 3 -28.52 24.99 14.01
CA SER A 3 -27.16 24.63 13.61
C SER A 3 -26.48 23.65 14.59
N LEU A 4 -26.82 23.69 15.87
CA LEU A 4 -26.21 22.80 16.86
C LEU A 4 -26.74 21.35 16.75
N MET A 5 -27.92 21.15 16.18
CA MET A 5 -28.49 19.81 15.96
C MET A 5 -27.82 19.07 14.77
N LEU A 6 -27.09 19.78 13.92
CA LEU A 6 -26.35 19.19 12.79
C LEU A 6 -24.96 18.64 13.18
N LEU A 7 -24.45 19.03 14.35
CA LEU A 7 -23.12 18.59 14.83
C LEU A 7 -22.92 17.05 14.89
N PRO A 8 -23.88 16.24 15.36
CA PRO A 8 -23.69 14.80 15.40
C PRO A 8 -23.79 14.11 14.03
N VAL A 9 -24.30 14.82 13.02
CA VAL A 9 -24.44 14.29 11.64
C VAL A 9 -23.22 14.60 10.79
N ILE A 10 -22.49 15.65 11.14
CA ILE A 10 -21.27 16.05 10.44
C ILE A 10 -20.11 15.26 11.04
N LYS A 11 -19.58 14.31 10.28
CA LYS A 11 -18.33 13.63 10.63
C LYS A 11 -17.22 14.66 10.63
N THR A 12 -16.56 14.85 11.78
CA THR A 12 -15.38 15.69 11.89
C THR A 12 -14.15 14.82 11.62
N GLU A 13 -13.47 15.09 10.52
CA GLU A 13 -12.16 14.52 10.24
C GLU A 13 -11.10 15.55 10.63
N PHE A 14 -10.18 15.15 11.49
CA PHE A 14 -9.10 16.03 11.96
C PHE A 14 -8.09 16.33 10.85
N PHE A 15 -7.86 15.34 9.97
CA PHE A 15 -7.10 15.49 8.74
C PHE A 15 -7.90 14.89 7.59
N PRO A 16 -8.50 15.72 6.74
CA PRO A 16 -9.15 15.21 5.54
C PRO A 16 -8.10 14.59 4.62
N THR A 17 -8.42 13.44 4.06
CA THR A 17 -7.59 12.79 3.05
C THR A 17 -7.49 13.72 1.84
N GLN A 18 -6.33 14.32 1.64
CA GLN A 18 -6.07 15.15 0.47
C GLN A 18 -5.57 14.27 -0.67
N ASP A 19 -6.17 14.46 -1.84
CA ASP A 19 -5.65 13.87 -3.06
C ASP A 19 -4.40 14.65 -3.50
N ASN A 20 -3.24 14.13 -3.16
CA ASN A 20 -1.95 14.70 -3.52
C ASN A 20 -1.38 14.11 -4.81
N ALA A 21 -2.21 13.42 -5.59
CA ALA A 21 -1.84 12.81 -6.88
C ALA A 21 -0.63 11.85 -6.79
N ARG A 22 -0.42 11.20 -5.66
CA ARG A 22 0.69 10.26 -5.46
C ARG A 22 0.19 8.92 -4.95
N ILE A 23 0.80 7.84 -5.46
CA ILE A 23 0.56 6.47 -5.02
C ILE A 23 1.91 5.84 -4.70
N GLY A 24 2.01 5.25 -3.52
CA GLY A 24 3.11 4.37 -3.14
C GLY A 24 2.69 2.92 -3.26
N ILE A 25 3.52 2.08 -3.87
CA ILE A 25 3.28 0.63 -3.91
C ILE A 25 4.54 -0.06 -3.42
N LYS A 26 4.40 -0.91 -2.42
CA LYS A 26 5.43 -1.82 -1.96
C LYS A 26 5.05 -3.23 -2.39
N ILE A 27 5.97 -3.93 -3.05
CA ILE A 27 5.77 -5.31 -3.49
C ILE A 27 6.90 -6.17 -2.94
N GLU A 28 6.53 -7.29 -2.33
CA GLU A 28 7.46 -8.29 -1.83
C GLU A 28 7.31 -9.58 -2.62
N LEU A 29 8.39 -10.05 -3.19
CA LEU A 29 8.51 -11.38 -3.78
C LEU A 29 8.93 -12.40 -2.72
N PRO A 30 8.91 -13.70 -2.99
CA PRO A 30 9.44 -14.71 -2.09
C PRO A 30 10.89 -14.44 -1.71
N VAL A 31 11.23 -14.63 -0.43
CA VAL A 31 12.59 -14.45 0.08
C VAL A 31 13.56 -15.34 -0.69
N GLY A 32 14.71 -14.78 -1.07
CA GLY A 32 15.72 -15.47 -1.89
C GLY A 32 15.59 -15.20 -3.39
N THR A 33 14.61 -14.39 -3.82
CA THR A 33 14.53 -13.94 -5.21
C THR A 33 15.77 -13.11 -5.57
N ARG A 34 16.39 -13.43 -6.70
CA ARG A 34 17.55 -12.69 -7.20
C ARG A 34 17.15 -11.30 -7.65
N GLN A 35 18.05 -10.34 -7.48
CA GLN A 35 17.81 -8.94 -7.84
C GLN A 35 17.44 -8.75 -9.31
N GLU A 36 18.05 -9.52 -10.21
CA GLU A 36 17.77 -9.45 -11.66
C GLU A 36 16.29 -9.79 -11.93
N ILE A 37 15.77 -10.84 -11.28
CA ILE A 37 14.37 -11.28 -11.43
C ILE A 37 13.43 -10.21 -10.88
N SER A 38 13.74 -9.66 -9.71
CA SER A 38 12.95 -8.59 -9.11
C SER A 38 12.92 -7.34 -10.00
N ARG A 39 14.05 -7.00 -10.60
CA ARG A 39 14.15 -5.87 -11.53
C ARG A 39 13.35 -6.10 -12.81
N GLU A 40 13.45 -7.28 -13.42
CA GLU A 40 12.66 -7.64 -14.61
C GLU A 40 11.16 -7.60 -14.31
N PHE A 41 10.75 -8.11 -13.15
CA PHE A 41 9.38 -8.08 -12.70
C PHE A 41 8.91 -6.65 -12.46
N ALA A 42 9.72 -5.79 -11.83
CA ALA A 42 9.41 -4.39 -11.63
C ALA A 42 9.24 -3.63 -12.96
N LEU A 43 10.11 -3.89 -13.94
CA LEU A 43 10.01 -3.30 -15.28
C LEU A 43 8.73 -3.74 -16.00
N LYS A 44 8.34 -5.02 -15.85
CA LYS A 44 7.10 -5.54 -16.41
C LYS A 44 5.88 -4.82 -15.84
N ILE A 45 5.79 -4.71 -14.50
CA ILE A 45 4.69 -4.00 -13.82
C ILE A 45 4.68 -2.51 -14.20
N ASN A 46 5.85 -1.86 -14.20
CA ASN A 46 5.95 -0.45 -14.59
C ASN A 46 5.38 -0.21 -15.99
N LYS A 47 5.78 -1.03 -16.97
CA LYS A 47 5.29 -0.93 -18.34
C LYS A 47 3.79 -1.19 -18.44
N GLU A 48 3.28 -2.15 -17.69
CA GLU A 48 1.85 -2.47 -17.68
C GLU A 48 1.03 -1.34 -17.08
N PHE A 49 1.46 -0.77 -15.96
CA PHE A 49 0.79 0.36 -15.32
C PHE A 49 0.78 1.60 -16.20
N MET A 50 1.91 1.96 -16.80
CA MET A 50 2.01 3.08 -17.73
C MET A 50 1.09 2.93 -18.95
N ASN A 51 0.87 1.70 -19.43
CA ASN A 51 -0.01 1.44 -20.56
C ASN A 51 -1.48 1.44 -20.18
N LYS A 52 -1.80 0.96 -18.97
CA LYS A 52 -3.18 0.74 -18.53
C LYS A 52 -3.79 1.96 -17.87
N TYR A 53 -2.99 2.77 -17.21
CA TYR A 53 -3.43 3.95 -16.46
C TYR A 53 -2.91 5.23 -17.11
N PRO A 54 -3.68 5.85 -18.01
CA PRO A 54 -3.24 7.07 -18.72
C PRO A 54 -3.08 8.27 -17.78
N GLU A 55 -3.61 8.20 -16.56
CA GLU A 55 -3.47 9.23 -15.54
C GLU A 55 -2.07 9.25 -14.89
N ILE A 56 -1.24 8.25 -15.15
CA ILE A 56 0.12 8.19 -14.61
C ILE A 56 1.02 9.11 -15.44
N GLU A 57 1.57 10.14 -14.81
CA GLU A 57 2.60 10.98 -15.41
C GLU A 57 3.99 10.36 -15.26
N THR A 58 4.30 9.88 -14.06
CA THR A 58 5.59 9.25 -13.78
C THR A 58 5.42 8.03 -12.88
N CYS A 59 6.16 7.00 -13.19
CA CYS A 59 6.26 5.80 -12.37
C CYS A 59 7.73 5.47 -12.14
N ASN A 60 8.22 5.79 -10.95
CA ASN A 60 9.57 5.47 -10.52
C ASN A 60 9.54 4.25 -9.62
N PHE A 61 10.51 3.36 -9.75
CA PHE A 61 10.65 2.25 -8.84
C PHE A 61 12.08 2.09 -8.36
N SER A 62 12.23 1.59 -7.14
CA SER A 62 13.49 1.11 -6.58
C SER A 62 13.35 -0.36 -6.23
N SER A 63 14.40 -1.12 -6.50
CA SER A 63 14.46 -2.55 -6.20
C SER A 63 15.87 -2.88 -5.75
N GLY A 64 16.01 -3.66 -4.70
CA GLY A 64 17.30 -4.09 -4.20
C GLY A 64 17.61 -3.62 -2.79
N GLN A 65 18.84 -3.87 -2.38
CA GLN A 65 19.36 -3.47 -1.08
C GLN A 65 19.88 -2.04 -1.15
N ALA A 66 19.44 -1.19 -0.23
CA ALA A 66 20.03 0.14 -0.10
C ALA A 66 21.48 0.04 0.37
N ASP A 67 22.31 1.01 -0.03
CA ASP A 67 23.70 1.10 0.43
C ASP A 67 23.74 1.17 1.96
N THR A 68 24.50 0.28 2.58
CA THR A 68 24.59 0.14 4.03
C THR A 68 25.21 1.35 4.75
N ASP A 69 25.82 2.25 3.98
CA ASP A 69 26.49 3.44 4.53
C ASP A 69 25.52 4.58 4.90
N ASN A 70 24.23 4.41 4.61
CA ASN A 70 23.22 5.41 4.92
C ASN A 70 22.33 4.93 6.08
N ALA A 71 22.40 5.61 7.24
CA ALA A 71 21.60 5.29 8.42
C ALA A 71 20.07 5.27 8.13
N TRP A 72 19.60 6.07 7.21
CA TRP A 72 18.19 6.08 6.76
C TRP A 72 17.80 4.82 5.98
N ALA A 73 18.75 4.22 5.29
CA ALA A 73 18.53 2.99 4.55
C ALA A 73 18.29 1.80 5.49
N SER A 74 18.88 1.84 6.68
CA SER A 74 18.69 0.80 7.70
C SER A 74 17.30 0.83 8.35
N MET A 75 16.57 1.94 8.22
CA MET A 75 15.19 2.10 8.75
C MET A 75 14.12 1.68 7.73
N SER A 76 14.51 1.39 6.50
CA SER A 76 13.60 0.94 5.45
C SER A 76 13.72 -0.57 5.28
N ASP A 77 12.60 -1.25 5.03
CA ASP A 77 12.63 -2.65 4.65
C ASP A 77 13.36 -2.80 3.31
N ASN A 78 14.58 -3.29 3.37
CA ASN A 78 15.46 -3.44 2.22
C ASN A 78 15.72 -4.92 1.95
N GLY A 79 15.69 -5.29 0.68
CA GLY A 79 15.99 -6.65 0.25
C GLY A 79 15.91 -6.79 -1.25
N THR A 80 16.63 -7.76 -1.79
CA THR A 80 16.63 -8.05 -3.24
C THR A 80 15.24 -8.44 -3.75
N HIS A 81 14.35 -8.87 -2.86
CA HIS A 81 12.98 -9.30 -3.13
C HIS A 81 11.94 -8.19 -2.91
N ILE A 82 12.37 -7.00 -2.45
CA ILE A 82 11.49 -5.87 -2.15
C ILE A 82 11.59 -4.83 -3.27
N MET A 83 10.44 -4.36 -3.71
CA MET A 83 10.32 -3.31 -4.73
C MET A 83 9.37 -2.23 -4.21
N ASN A 84 9.80 -0.98 -4.34
CA ASN A 84 9.00 0.18 -3.97
C ASN A 84 8.74 1.02 -5.22
N PHE A 85 7.48 1.26 -5.53
CA PHE A 85 7.05 2.12 -6.62
C PHE A 85 6.53 3.44 -6.06
N ASN A 86 6.93 4.52 -6.68
CA ASN A 86 6.41 5.87 -6.44
C ASN A 86 5.80 6.37 -7.74
N ILE A 87 4.48 6.48 -7.74
CA ILE A 87 3.69 6.84 -8.89
C ILE A 87 3.15 8.26 -8.66
N SER A 88 3.38 9.15 -9.63
CA SER A 88 2.74 10.46 -9.67
C SER A 88 1.66 10.43 -10.74
N LEU A 89 0.48 10.91 -10.37
CA LEU A 89 -0.67 11.04 -11.25
C LEU A 89 -0.79 12.48 -11.73
N SER A 90 -1.51 12.68 -12.82
CA SER A 90 -1.92 14.00 -13.29
C SER A 90 -2.80 14.72 -12.26
N SER A 91 -2.98 16.00 -12.43
CA SER A 91 -3.80 16.84 -11.55
C SER A 91 -5.23 16.31 -11.44
N ILE A 92 -5.86 16.48 -10.27
CA ILE A 92 -7.25 16.05 -10.03
C ILE A 92 -8.24 16.66 -11.04
N ALA A 93 -7.91 17.85 -11.57
CA ALA A 93 -8.74 18.52 -12.58
C ALA A 93 -8.67 17.87 -13.98
N GLU A 94 -7.63 17.09 -14.23
CA GLU A 94 -7.36 16.42 -15.52
C GLU A 94 -7.70 14.94 -15.51
N ARG A 95 -8.05 14.41 -14.34
CA ARG A 95 -8.39 12.98 -14.15
C ARG A 95 -9.89 12.75 -14.09
N GLU A 96 -10.35 11.71 -14.73
CA GLU A 96 -11.73 11.23 -14.59
C GLU A 96 -11.91 10.38 -13.33
N ARG A 97 -10.85 9.64 -12.93
CA ARG A 97 -10.87 8.71 -11.79
C ARG A 97 -10.20 9.31 -10.57
N GLY A 98 -10.81 9.09 -9.40
CA GLY A 98 -10.26 9.50 -8.11
C GLY A 98 -9.05 8.66 -7.69
N LEU A 99 -8.19 9.23 -6.82
CA LEU A 99 -6.99 8.55 -6.31
C LEU A 99 -7.31 7.18 -5.70
N THR A 100 -8.37 7.11 -4.89
CA THR A 100 -8.78 5.86 -4.21
C THR A 100 -9.23 4.81 -5.21
N GLU A 101 -9.98 5.19 -6.23
CA GLU A 101 -10.46 4.30 -7.28
C GLU A 101 -9.29 3.70 -8.07
N ILE A 102 -8.30 4.53 -8.42
CA ILE A 102 -7.09 4.05 -9.11
C ILE A 102 -6.31 3.07 -8.21
N CYS A 103 -6.18 3.38 -6.91
CA CYS A 103 -5.54 2.46 -5.97
C CYS A 103 -6.25 1.11 -5.89
N ASP A 104 -7.58 1.09 -5.88
CA ASP A 104 -8.37 -0.14 -5.81
C ASP A 104 -8.20 -0.99 -7.09
N LEU A 105 -8.21 -0.34 -8.26
CA LEU A 105 -7.94 -1.02 -9.53
C LEU A 105 -6.50 -1.59 -9.59
N MET A 106 -5.51 -0.85 -9.07
CA MET A 106 -4.14 -1.34 -8.99
C MET A 106 -4.01 -2.54 -8.03
N ARG A 107 -4.76 -2.55 -6.91
CA ARG A 107 -4.83 -3.71 -6.01
C ARG A 107 -5.41 -4.93 -6.70
N GLU A 108 -6.48 -4.76 -7.48
CA GLU A 108 -7.07 -5.85 -8.25
C GLU A 108 -6.11 -6.41 -9.30
N ASP A 109 -5.33 -5.55 -9.94
CA ASP A 109 -4.34 -5.99 -10.92
C ASP A 109 -3.17 -6.74 -10.25
N LEU A 110 -2.66 -6.22 -9.15
CA LEU A 110 -1.57 -6.85 -8.41
C LEU A 110 -1.99 -8.22 -7.84
N ASN A 111 -3.25 -8.39 -7.45
CA ASN A 111 -3.78 -9.67 -7.00
C ASN A 111 -3.76 -10.78 -8.07
N LYS A 112 -3.64 -10.43 -9.34
CA LYS A 112 -3.57 -11.40 -10.45
C LYS A 112 -2.20 -12.07 -10.57
N TYR A 113 -1.16 -11.47 -9.96
CA TYR A 113 0.19 -12.00 -10.02
C TYR A 113 0.43 -13.01 -8.90
N THR A 114 0.63 -14.25 -9.27
CA THR A 114 0.91 -15.35 -8.35
C THR A 114 2.32 -15.32 -7.79
N GLU A 115 3.22 -14.58 -8.45
CA GLU A 115 4.61 -14.39 -8.06
C GLU A 115 4.77 -13.48 -6.85
N ILE A 116 3.77 -12.64 -6.58
CA ILE A 116 3.78 -11.69 -5.47
C ILE A 116 3.43 -12.43 -4.18
N LYS A 117 4.31 -12.33 -3.18
CA LYS A 117 4.06 -12.85 -1.83
C LYS A 117 3.12 -11.90 -1.07
N THR A 118 3.45 -10.62 -1.07
CA THR A 118 2.70 -9.57 -0.37
C THR A 118 2.88 -8.25 -1.13
N PHE A 119 1.85 -7.43 -1.14
CA PHE A 119 1.94 -6.07 -1.66
C PHE A 119 1.12 -5.12 -0.82
N GLU A 120 1.46 -3.85 -0.88
CA GLU A 120 0.76 -2.76 -0.21
C GLU A 120 0.61 -1.60 -1.18
N VAL A 121 -0.59 -1.03 -1.28
CA VAL A 121 -0.88 0.16 -2.11
C VAL A 121 -1.36 1.28 -1.20
N ILE A 122 -0.59 2.35 -1.15
CA ILE A 122 -0.81 3.50 -0.27
C ILE A 122 -1.19 4.71 -1.12
N ALA A 123 -2.36 5.25 -0.89
CA ALA A 123 -2.76 6.54 -1.46
C ALA A 123 -2.02 7.66 -0.71
N GLY A 124 -1.42 8.58 -1.43
CA GLY A 124 -0.70 9.70 -0.82
C GLY A 124 0.82 9.63 -0.86
N GLY A 125 1.40 8.60 -1.49
CA GLY A 125 2.86 8.46 -1.64
C GLY A 125 3.54 7.82 -0.44
N SER A 126 4.84 7.62 -0.55
CA SER A 126 5.66 6.74 0.27
C SER A 126 5.56 6.92 1.78
N ASN A 127 5.88 5.83 2.44
CA ASN A 127 6.14 5.60 3.85
C ASN A 127 6.49 6.88 4.64
N GLY A 128 5.58 7.31 5.50
CA GLY A 128 5.84 8.37 6.47
C GLY A 128 5.04 9.64 6.28
N SER A 129 4.18 9.75 5.28
CA SER A 129 3.29 10.91 5.20
C SER A 129 2.17 10.77 6.23
N MET A 130 2.14 11.70 7.18
CA MET A 130 1.18 11.80 8.30
C MET A 130 -0.26 12.07 7.85
N GLY A 131 -0.64 11.73 6.65
CA GLY A 131 -1.97 12.05 6.14
C GLY A 131 -2.51 11.05 5.14
N GLY A 132 -3.29 10.08 5.58
CA GLY A 132 -4.19 9.49 4.63
C GLY A 132 -4.68 8.07 4.83
N GLN A 133 -3.94 7.18 5.45
CA GLN A 133 -4.48 5.86 5.79
C GLN A 133 -4.45 5.66 7.30
N SER A 134 -5.63 5.44 7.88
CA SER A 134 -5.72 4.96 9.25
C SER A 134 -5.33 3.49 9.24
N THR A 135 -4.11 3.19 9.64
CA THR A 135 -3.68 1.82 9.94
C THR A 135 -4.17 1.44 11.33
N VAL A 136 -4.71 0.25 11.45
CA VAL A 136 -5.07 -0.34 12.73
C VAL A 136 -4.16 -1.52 12.96
N ASP A 137 -3.22 -1.37 13.87
CA ASP A 137 -2.31 -2.42 14.27
C ASP A 137 -2.93 -3.23 15.40
N VAL A 138 -3.05 -4.53 15.20
CA VAL A 138 -3.56 -5.47 16.18
C VAL A 138 -2.46 -6.43 16.57
N GLU A 139 -2.01 -6.35 17.81
CA GLU A 139 -0.99 -7.23 18.35
C GLU A 139 -1.63 -8.39 19.12
N ILE A 140 -1.24 -9.62 18.79
CA ILE A 140 -1.74 -10.82 19.45
C ILE A 140 -0.59 -11.45 20.23
N TYR A 141 -0.72 -11.49 21.55
CA TYR A 141 0.27 -12.08 22.44
C TYR A 141 -0.18 -13.47 22.90
N GLY A 142 0.74 -14.42 22.88
CA GLY A 142 0.47 -15.79 23.39
C GLY A 142 1.74 -16.60 23.48
N TYR A 143 1.74 -17.62 24.34
CA TYR A 143 2.86 -18.54 24.51
C TYR A 143 2.84 -19.68 23.48
N ASP A 144 1.69 -19.98 22.91
CA ASP A 144 1.50 -21.02 21.91
C ASP A 144 1.40 -20.38 20.52
N PHE A 145 2.45 -20.57 19.70
CA PHE A 145 2.53 -20.02 18.36
C PHE A 145 1.47 -20.59 17.40
N ALA A 146 1.09 -21.87 17.57
CA ALA A 146 0.09 -22.48 16.70
C ALA A 146 -1.31 -21.89 16.97
N LEU A 147 -1.62 -21.65 18.23
CA LEU A 147 -2.87 -21.02 18.63
C LEU A 147 -2.93 -19.55 18.21
N THR A 148 -1.86 -18.78 18.45
CA THR A 148 -1.79 -17.37 18.06
C THR A 148 -1.89 -17.20 16.55
N ASP A 149 -1.25 -18.06 15.75
CA ASP A 149 -1.35 -18.04 14.29
C ASP A 149 -2.78 -18.34 13.80
N SER A 150 -3.44 -19.32 14.41
CA SER A 150 -4.83 -19.65 14.08
C SER A 150 -5.79 -18.48 14.35
N VAL A 151 -5.62 -17.83 15.50
CA VAL A 151 -6.41 -16.65 15.89
C VAL A 151 -6.14 -15.47 14.96
N ALA A 152 -4.87 -15.21 14.60
CA ALA A 152 -4.49 -14.15 13.68
C ALA A 152 -5.13 -14.33 12.30
N ARG A 153 -5.13 -15.55 11.77
CA ARG A 153 -5.77 -15.88 10.49
C ARG A 153 -7.28 -15.72 10.53
N GLU A 154 -7.92 -16.18 11.60
CA GLU A 154 -9.37 -16.02 11.76
C GLU A 154 -9.75 -14.56 11.86
N LEU A 155 -9.00 -13.77 12.64
CA LEU A 155 -9.20 -12.33 12.76
C LEU A 155 -9.02 -11.63 11.41
N SER A 156 -7.94 -11.93 10.70
CA SER A 156 -7.69 -11.40 9.35
C SER A 156 -8.85 -11.69 8.39
N ALA A 157 -9.34 -12.92 8.36
CA ALA A 157 -10.47 -13.31 7.53
C ALA A 157 -11.78 -12.60 7.88
N ARG A 158 -11.97 -12.25 9.16
CA ARG A 158 -13.12 -11.46 9.60
C ARG A 158 -12.96 -9.98 9.24
N MET A 159 -11.75 -9.42 9.43
CA MET A 159 -11.45 -8.02 9.11
C MET A 159 -11.59 -7.73 7.62
N GLN A 160 -11.16 -8.62 6.75
CA GLN A 160 -11.32 -8.48 5.29
C GLN A 160 -12.78 -8.33 4.83
N LYS A 161 -13.74 -8.81 5.63
CA LYS A 161 -15.17 -8.70 5.33
C LYS A 161 -15.79 -7.38 5.80
N LEU A 162 -15.06 -6.59 6.57
CA LEU A 162 -15.58 -5.31 7.09
C LEU A 162 -15.54 -4.24 6.00
N LYS A 163 -16.63 -3.53 5.88
CA LYS A 163 -16.73 -2.39 4.97
C LYS A 163 -15.78 -1.28 5.45
N GLY A 164 -14.86 -0.86 4.58
CA GLY A 164 -13.86 0.16 4.89
C GLY A 164 -12.47 -0.41 5.18
N CYS A 165 -12.30 -1.72 5.23
CA CYS A 165 -11.01 -2.37 5.31
C CYS A 165 -10.51 -2.65 3.89
N SER A 166 -9.44 -1.96 3.47
CA SER A 166 -8.87 -2.09 2.12
C SER A 166 -7.91 -3.26 2.01
N GLN A 167 -7.13 -3.50 3.06
CA GLN A 167 -6.10 -4.53 3.07
C GLN A 167 -5.82 -5.00 4.49
N VAL A 168 -5.61 -6.29 4.68
CA VAL A 168 -5.20 -6.89 5.95
C VAL A 168 -3.92 -7.68 5.72
N THR A 169 -2.87 -7.31 6.42
CA THR A 169 -1.57 -8.01 6.37
C THR A 169 -1.30 -8.66 7.72
N VAL A 170 -0.86 -9.90 7.72
CA VAL A 170 -0.43 -10.61 8.92
C VAL A 170 1.08 -10.72 8.88
N SER A 171 1.78 -10.04 9.81
CA SER A 171 3.23 -10.18 10.02
C SER A 171 3.51 -11.15 11.16
N ARG A 172 4.67 -11.80 11.10
CA ARG A 172 5.17 -12.70 12.15
C ARG A 172 6.55 -12.27 12.60
#